data_ce599e99ee250c54936f486ef980bdfb
#
_entry.id   ce599e99ee250c54936f486ef980bdfb
#
_cell.length_a   1.000
_cell.length_b   1.000
_cell.length_c   1.000
_cell.angle_alpha   90.00
_cell.angle_beta   90.00
_cell.angle_gamma   90.00
#
_symmetry.space_group_name_H-M   'P 1'
#
loop_
_entity.id
_entity.type
_entity.pdbx_description
1 polymer ?
#
loop_
_entity_poly.entity_id
_entity_poly.type
_entity_poly.pdbx_seq_one_letter_code
_entity_poly.pdbx_strand_id
1 'polypeptide(L)'
;HMPNFKGYIHDIGGPTANFRKPSCTFQEEHGLCKGKKCLAPKPCRNLSVDHSEYLDILRQVRSLPKVKKVFIRSGIRYDYLLEDKDDTFFKELVEHHVSGQLKVAPEHCSAAVLDKMGKPHIEAYIKFSHRYFEYTGEINKEQYLVPYLMSSHPGSTLDDAIELALFLKKNHIRPEQVQDFYPTPGTISTCMFYTELDPYTMEKVYVAKSEHDKALQRALLQYFNPKNQKLVEEALKRAKRYDLIGYDSKCLVKPTHSSNQFNKNNRYQNKSSHKNNYSGKNRGKKR
;
A
#
# COMPACT_ATOMS: atom_id res chain seq x y z
N HIS A 1 1.85 26.84 31.10
CA HIS A 1 0.44 26.78 31.49
C HIS A 1 -0.43 27.21 30.30
N MET A 2 -1.08 26.24 29.64
CA MET A 2 -2.09 26.54 28.60
C MET A 2 -3.45 26.63 29.28
N PRO A 3 -4.14 27.77 29.24
CA PRO A 3 -5.50 27.87 29.71
C PRO A 3 -6.36 26.89 28.88
N ASN A 4 -7.24 26.13 29.56
CA ASN A 4 -8.13 25.13 28.96
C ASN A 4 -7.46 23.83 28.46
N PHE A 5 -6.26 23.48 28.88
CA PHE A 5 -5.65 22.20 28.59
C PHE A 5 -6.47 21.05 29.20
N LYS A 6 -7.01 20.18 28.34
CA LYS A 6 -7.87 19.06 28.76
C LYS A 6 -7.12 17.76 29.10
N GLY A 7 -5.79 17.78 29.02
CA GLY A 7 -4.93 16.64 29.32
C GLY A 7 -4.58 15.76 28.11
N TYR A 8 -4.88 16.18 26.90
CA TYR A 8 -4.60 15.41 25.70
C TYR A 8 -3.47 16.04 24.89
N ILE A 9 -2.39 15.29 24.68
CA ILE A 9 -1.33 15.63 23.72
C ILE A 9 -1.63 14.81 22.47
N HIS A 10 -2.01 15.51 21.42
CA HIS A 10 -2.59 14.88 20.23
C HIS A 10 -1.57 14.21 19.34
N ASP A 11 -0.31 14.64 19.36
CA ASP A 11 0.71 14.06 18.50
C ASP A 11 2.12 14.31 19.01
N ILE A 12 2.86 13.25 19.27
CA ILE A 12 4.32 13.24 19.45
C ILE A 12 4.94 12.33 18.38
N GLY A 13 4.27 12.18 17.28
CA GLY A 13 4.69 11.36 16.17
C GLY A 13 5.27 12.18 15.02
N GLY A 14 5.47 11.49 13.93
CA GLY A 14 5.92 11.99 12.65
C GLY A 14 6.29 10.82 11.76
N PRO A 15 6.36 10.98 10.43
CA PRO A 15 6.70 9.90 9.51
C PRO A 15 8.01 9.17 9.85
N THR A 16 8.89 9.83 10.60
CA THR A 16 10.21 9.32 11.02
C THR A 16 10.47 9.54 12.50
N ALA A 17 9.45 9.75 13.32
CA ALA A 17 9.61 10.10 14.73
C ALA A 17 10.38 9.03 15.52
N ASN A 18 10.20 7.77 15.17
CA ASN A 18 10.91 6.65 15.78
C ASN A 18 12.29 6.37 15.14
N PHE A 19 12.72 7.12 14.13
CA PHE A 19 14.05 7.04 13.52
C PHE A 19 14.88 8.25 13.93
N ARG A 20 15.44 8.24 15.13
CA ARG A 20 16.01 9.44 15.78
C ARG A 20 17.53 9.58 15.67
N LYS A 21 18.25 8.49 15.58
CA LYS A 21 19.72 8.45 15.57
C LYS A 21 20.23 7.44 14.53
N PRO A 22 21.52 7.50 14.15
CA PRO A 22 22.13 6.46 13.35
C PRO A 22 21.87 5.08 13.97
N SER A 23 21.60 4.11 13.13
CA SER A 23 21.19 2.76 13.57
C SER A 23 22.27 1.72 13.28
N CYS A 24 23.52 2.17 13.07
CA CYS A 24 24.69 1.31 13.01
C CYS A 24 25.98 2.11 13.27
N THR A 25 26.99 1.47 13.86
CA THR A 25 28.27 2.08 14.17
C THR A 25 29.00 2.62 12.93
N PHE A 26 28.89 1.91 11.80
CA PHE A 26 29.49 2.41 10.55
C PHE A 26 28.90 3.77 10.13
N GLN A 27 27.60 3.98 10.33
CA GLN A 27 26.94 5.22 9.99
C GLN A 27 27.35 6.37 10.95
N GLU A 28 27.60 6.04 12.20
CA GLU A 28 28.10 7.01 13.20
C GLU A 28 29.52 7.49 12.88
N GLU A 29 30.39 6.57 12.44
CA GLU A 29 31.81 6.86 12.18
C GLU A 29 32.07 7.44 10.78
N HIS A 30 31.34 6.99 9.78
CA HIS A 30 31.65 7.24 8.36
C HIS A 30 30.52 7.96 7.59
N GLY A 31 29.35 8.18 8.22
CA GLY A 31 28.18 8.75 7.58
C GLY A 31 27.43 7.71 6.72
N LEU A 32 26.61 8.20 5.79
CA LEU A 32 25.74 7.36 4.98
C LEU A 32 26.53 6.49 3.99
N CYS A 33 26.17 5.22 3.90
CA CYS A 33 26.68 4.32 2.88
C CYS A 33 26.27 4.77 1.48
N LYS A 34 27.26 4.88 0.56
CA LYS A 34 26.95 5.16 -0.85
C LYS A 34 26.16 4.01 -1.48
N GLY A 35 25.07 4.33 -2.16
CA GLY A 35 24.25 3.37 -2.90
C GLY A 35 23.52 2.32 -2.06
N LYS A 36 23.50 2.43 -0.73
CA LYS A 36 22.75 1.54 0.15
C LYS A 36 21.59 2.25 0.81
N LYS A 37 20.45 1.54 0.90
CA LYS A 37 19.28 1.94 1.68
C LYS A 37 19.19 0.98 2.86
N CYS A 38 19.16 1.49 4.11
CA CYS A 38 19.26 0.66 5.31
C CYS A 38 18.07 -0.30 5.50
N LEU A 39 16.90 0.05 4.98
CA LEU A 39 15.67 -0.72 5.13
C LEU A 39 15.12 -1.31 3.82
N ALA A 40 15.69 -0.92 2.66
CA ALA A 40 15.15 -1.32 1.37
C ALA A 40 16.22 -1.95 0.46
N PRO A 41 15.84 -2.93 -0.38
CA PRO A 41 14.58 -3.68 -0.37
C PRO A 41 14.44 -4.60 0.85
N LYS A 42 15.55 -4.89 1.53
CA LYS A 42 15.65 -5.68 2.76
C LYS A 42 16.51 -4.96 3.78
N PRO A 43 16.27 -5.16 5.09
CA PRO A 43 17.08 -4.56 6.15
C PRO A 43 18.57 -4.89 6.01
N CYS A 44 19.41 -3.90 6.29
CA CYS A 44 20.85 -4.07 6.32
C CYS A 44 21.25 -4.94 7.51
N ARG A 45 22.23 -5.84 7.32
CA ARG A 45 22.73 -6.74 8.38
C ARG A 45 23.33 -5.99 9.57
N ASN A 46 23.86 -4.78 9.35
CA ASN A 46 24.48 -3.96 10.38
C ASN A 46 23.45 -3.05 11.09
N LEU A 47 22.18 -3.14 10.72
CA LEU A 47 21.13 -2.33 11.34
C LEU A 47 20.94 -2.80 12.79
N SER A 48 21.01 -1.85 13.73
CA SER A 48 20.73 -2.05 15.14
C SER A 48 19.67 -1.04 15.56
N VAL A 49 18.44 -1.50 15.65
CA VAL A 49 17.29 -0.66 15.99
C VAL A 49 17.11 -0.65 17.50
N ASP A 50 16.90 0.54 18.06
CA ASP A 50 16.64 0.75 19.47
C ASP A 50 15.64 1.92 19.63
N HIS A 51 14.48 1.64 20.20
CA HIS A 51 13.44 2.62 20.48
C HIS A 51 13.41 3.09 21.94
N SER A 52 14.37 2.68 22.78
CA SER A 52 14.38 3.00 24.22
C SER A 52 14.30 4.48 24.49
N GLU A 53 15.09 5.31 23.79
CA GLU A 53 15.07 6.77 23.95
C GLU A 53 13.70 7.37 23.61
N TYR A 54 13.09 6.91 22.50
CA TYR A 54 11.78 7.42 22.08
C TYR A 54 10.68 6.98 23.08
N LEU A 55 10.76 5.75 23.55
CA LEU A 55 9.86 5.22 24.55
C LEU A 55 9.97 6.01 25.87
N ASP A 56 11.18 6.33 26.30
CA ASP A 56 11.41 7.12 27.51
C ASP A 56 10.81 8.52 27.40
N ILE A 57 10.96 9.17 26.23
CA ILE A 57 10.31 10.47 25.98
C ILE A 57 8.78 10.34 26.10
N LEU A 58 8.18 9.32 25.50
CA LEU A 58 6.74 9.09 25.57
C LEU A 58 6.27 8.83 27.02
N ARG A 59 7.02 8.05 27.79
CA ARG A 59 6.75 7.78 29.21
C ARG A 59 6.86 9.04 30.06
N GLN A 60 7.93 9.84 29.85
CA GLN A 60 8.11 11.12 30.55
C GLN A 60 6.96 12.09 30.26
N VAL A 61 6.58 12.25 29.00
CA VAL A 61 5.47 13.13 28.63
C VAL A 61 4.14 12.63 29.19
N ARG A 62 3.93 11.32 29.24
CA ARG A 62 2.74 10.69 29.84
C ARG A 62 2.67 10.88 31.35
N SER A 63 3.82 11.01 32.03
CA SER A 63 3.91 11.22 33.47
C SER A 63 3.74 12.69 33.91
N LEU A 64 3.70 13.64 32.98
CA LEU A 64 3.55 15.05 33.31
C LEU A 64 2.23 15.35 34.02
N PRO A 65 2.21 16.24 35.03
CA PRO A 65 0.98 16.61 35.73
C PRO A 65 -0.09 17.12 34.76
N LYS A 66 -1.32 16.67 34.94
CA LYS A 66 -2.50 16.99 34.13
C LYS A 66 -2.51 16.37 32.72
N VAL A 67 -1.49 15.63 32.30
CA VAL A 67 -1.54 14.84 31.07
C VAL A 67 -2.31 13.56 31.32
N LYS A 68 -3.33 13.30 30.52
CA LYS A 68 -4.17 12.11 30.56
C LYS A 68 -3.83 11.10 29.49
N LYS A 69 -3.53 11.59 28.27
CA LYS A 69 -3.22 10.78 27.11
C LYS A 69 -2.20 11.49 26.22
N VAL A 70 -1.31 10.68 25.62
CA VAL A 70 -0.30 11.11 24.67
C VAL A 70 -0.43 10.22 23.46
N PHE A 71 -0.68 10.80 22.30
CA PHE A 71 -0.92 10.06 21.07
C PHE A 71 0.20 10.24 20.04
N ILE A 72 0.31 9.23 19.17
CA ILE A 72 1.08 9.26 17.93
C ILE A 72 0.07 9.19 16.79
N ARG A 73 -0.19 10.31 16.10
CA ARG A 73 -1.21 10.43 15.05
C ARG A 73 -0.64 10.59 13.64
N SER A 74 0.50 11.24 13.53
CA SER A 74 1.15 11.51 12.22
C SER A 74 1.89 10.28 11.65
N GLY A 75 1.91 9.18 12.38
CA GLY A 75 2.48 7.92 11.95
C GLY A 75 3.87 7.63 12.51
N ILE A 76 4.42 6.51 12.12
CA ILE A 76 5.77 6.00 12.45
C ILE A 76 6.36 5.25 11.27
N ARG A 77 7.67 5.04 11.29
CA ARG A 77 8.36 4.11 10.40
C ARG A 77 8.13 2.67 10.89
N TYR A 78 7.11 2.03 10.34
CA TYR A 78 6.73 0.66 10.70
C TYR A 78 7.80 -0.37 10.31
N ASP A 79 8.47 -0.13 9.18
CA ASP A 79 9.55 -0.95 8.66
C ASP A 79 10.78 -0.93 9.59
N TYR A 80 11.08 0.22 10.19
CA TYR A 80 12.14 0.36 11.18
C TYR A 80 11.75 -0.31 12.52
N LEU A 81 10.48 -0.15 12.93
CA LEU A 81 9.97 -0.79 14.14
C LEU A 81 10.04 -2.32 14.10
N LEU A 82 9.86 -2.93 12.93
CA LEU A 82 9.95 -4.38 12.77
C LEU A 82 11.34 -4.95 13.01
N GLU A 83 12.38 -4.13 12.92
CA GLU A 83 13.78 -4.54 13.12
C GLU A 83 14.25 -4.38 14.58
N ASP A 84 13.40 -3.82 15.44
CA ASP A 84 13.66 -3.82 16.88
C ASP A 84 13.49 -5.24 17.44
N LYS A 85 14.49 -5.68 18.20
CA LYS A 85 14.47 -6.99 18.85
C LYS A 85 13.66 -6.97 20.16
N ASP A 86 13.46 -5.77 20.72
CA ASP A 86 12.63 -5.55 21.90
C ASP A 86 11.24 -5.04 21.50
N ASP A 87 10.22 -5.82 21.83
CA ASP A 87 8.84 -5.52 21.52
C ASP A 87 8.19 -4.50 22.46
N THR A 88 8.91 -4.04 23.49
CA THR A 88 8.37 -3.15 24.53
C THR A 88 7.78 -1.88 23.93
N PHE A 89 8.53 -1.23 23.01
CA PHE A 89 8.01 -0.03 22.34
C PHE A 89 6.76 -0.34 21.51
N PHE A 90 6.72 -1.44 20.77
CA PHE A 90 5.57 -1.78 19.94
C PHE A 90 4.31 -2.03 20.81
N LYS A 91 4.46 -2.77 21.89
CA LYS A 91 3.35 -3.04 22.84
C LYS A 91 2.86 -1.75 23.50
N GLU A 92 3.75 -0.90 24.00
CA GLU A 92 3.34 0.37 24.61
C GLU A 92 2.75 1.35 23.59
N LEU A 93 3.24 1.36 22.35
CA LEU A 93 2.63 2.13 21.27
C LEU A 93 1.15 1.78 21.11
N VAL A 94 0.85 0.49 20.96
CA VAL A 94 -0.51 -0.02 20.77
C VAL A 94 -1.36 0.26 22.02
N GLU A 95 -0.81 0.01 23.21
CA GLU A 95 -1.55 0.15 24.45
C GLU A 95 -1.84 1.60 24.83
N HIS A 96 -0.88 2.51 24.64
CA HIS A 96 -0.97 3.84 25.24
C HIS A 96 -1.06 4.99 24.24
N HIS A 97 -0.53 4.81 23.00
CA HIS A 97 -0.27 5.93 22.09
C HIS A 97 -1.09 5.94 20.81
N VAL A 98 -1.90 4.90 20.58
CA VAL A 98 -2.85 4.86 19.44
C VAL A 98 -4.25 5.25 19.93
N SER A 99 -4.83 6.27 19.29
CA SER A 99 -6.16 6.80 19.62
C SER A 99 -7.31 6.14 18.85
N GLY A 100 -7.13 4.89 18.38
CA GLY A 100 -8.07 4.16 17.52
C GLY A 100 -7.55 3.95 16.09
N GLN A 101 -6.67 4.81 15.60
CA GLN A 101 -6.08 4.67 14.27
C GLN A 101 -4.58 4.95 14.30
N LEU A 102 -3.79 4.09 13.67
CA LEU A 102 -2.37 4.31 13.42
C LEU A 102 -2.13 4.46 11.91
N LYS A 103 -1.49 5.56 11.53
CA LYS A 103 -1.13 5.83 10.14
C LYS A 103 0.23 5.23 9.81
N VAL A 104 0.32 4.52 8.71
CA VAL A 104 1.58 3.94 8.19
C VAL A 104 1.63 4.12 6.68
N ALA A 105 2.83 4.17 6.12
CA ALA A 105 3.02 4.53 4.73
C ALA A 105 3.67 3.40 3.91
N PRO A 106 2.93 2.31 3.57
CA PRO A 106 3.42 1.30 2.63
C PRO A 106 3.54 1.84 1.20
N GLU A 107 2.77 2.84 0.82
CA GLU A 107 2.72 3.59 -0.43
C GLU A 107 2.25 2.77 -1.63
N HIS A 108 2.77 1.57 -1.85
CA HIS A 108 2.45 0.70 -2.97
C HIS A 108 2.61 -0.78 -2.59
N CYS A 109 2.21 -1.72 -3.48
CA CYS A 109 2.47 -3.15 -3.31
C CYS A 109 3.42 -3.73 -4.35
N SER A 110 3.52 -3.13 -5.56
CA SER A 110 4.46 -3.58 -6.58
C SER A 110 5.90 -3.40 -6.13
N ALA A 111 6.69 -4.48 -6.17
CA ALA A 111 8.10 -4.46 -5.81
C ALA A 111 8.89 -3.48 -6.68
N ALA A 112 8.61 -3.42 -7.98
CA ALA A 112 9.30 -2.52 -8.92
C ALA A 112 9.08 -1.04 -8.55
N VAL A 113 7.87 -0.68 -8.14
CA VAL A 113 7.55 0.69 -7.70
C VAL A 113 8.20 1.00 -6.36
N LEU A 114 8.15 0.06 -5.40
CA LEU A 114 8.75 0.22 -4.08
C LEU A 114 10.28 0.34 -4.16
N ASP A 115 10.93 -0.35 -5.09
CA ASP A 115 12.38 -0.20 -5.35
C ASP A 115 12.71 1.21 -5.83
N LYS A 116 11.90 1.79 -6.73
CA LYS A 116 12.06 3.19 -7.17
C LYS A 116 11.80 4.19 -6.05
N MET A 117 10.87 3.89 -5.14
CA MET A 117 10.60 4.69 -3.93
C MET A 117 11.72 4.53 -2.88
N GLY A 118 12.53 3.48 -2.95
CA GLY A 118 13.49 3.12 -1.93
C GLY A 118 12.85 2.65 -0.63
N LYS A 119 11.73 1.95 -0.75
CA LYS A 119 10.98 1.38 0.36
C LYS A 119 11.12 -0.15 0.42
N PRO A 120 10.92 -0.77 1.58
CA PRO A 120 10.83 -2.22 1.68
C PRO A 120 9.61 -2.73 0.89
N HIS A 121 9.70 -3.97 0.45
CA HIS A 121 8.59 -4.62 -0.24
C HIS A 121 7.39 -4.81 0.69
N ILE A 122 6.21 -5.07 0.09
CA ILE A 122 4.92 -5.09 0.78
C ILE A 122 4.82 -6.10 1.92
N GLU A 123 5.66 -7.15 1.90
CA GLU A 123 5.73 -8.17 2.94
C GLU A 123 6.07 -7.57 4.32
N ALA A 124 6.87 -6.50 4.35
CA ALA A 124 7.16 -5.78 5.59
C ALA A 124 5.88 -5.17 6.19
N TYR A 125 5.03 -4.58 5.35
CA TYR A 125 3.73 -4.05 5.81
C TYR A 125 2.79 -5.18 6.28
N ILE A 126 2.74 -6.27 5.55
CA ILE A 126 1.91 -7.43 5.93
C ILE A 126 2.36 -7.99 7.28
N LYS A 127 3.67 -8.19 7.48
CA LYS A 127 4.24 -8.63 8.76
C LYS A 127 3.91 -7.67 9.89
N PHE A 128 4.07 -6.35 9.65
CA PHE A 128 3.73 -5.34 10.63
C PHE A 128 2.24 -5.37 11.01
N SER A 129 1.35 -5.45 10.01
CA SER A 129 -0.09 -5.45 10.26
C SER A 129 -0.54 -6.65 11.07
N HIS A 130 0.02 -7.85 10.82
CA HIS A 130 -0.27 -9.04 11.61
C HIS A 130 0.12 -8.84 13.09
N ARG A 131 1.34 -8.39 13.36
CA ARG A 131 1.79 -8.13 14.74
C ARG A 131 0.98 -7.01 15.42
N TYR A 132 0.62 -5.97 14.67
CA TYR A 132 -0.20 -4.90 15.19
C TYR A 132 -1.57 -5.40 15.65
N PHE A 133 -2.25 -6.21 14.85
CA PHE A 133 -3.55 -6.76 15.21
C PHE A 133 -3.46 -7.86 16.28
N GLU A 134 -2.37 -8.58 16.36
CA GLU A 134 -2.08 -9.50 17.47
C GLU A 134 -2.04 -8.73 18.80
N TYR A 135 -1.22 -7.67 18.90
CA TYR A 135 -1.12 -6.87 20.10
C TYR A 135 -2.41 -6.10 20.45
N THR A 136 -3.15 -5.60 19.48
CA THR A 136 -4.46 -4.97 19.74
C THR A 136 -5.47 -5.98 20.25
N GLY A 137 -5.41 -7.22 19.80
CA GLY A 137 -6.23 -8.33 20.29
C GLY A 137 -5.89 -8.70 21.74
N GLU A 138 -4.59 -8.79 22.08
CA GLU A 138 -4.14 -9.08 23.46
C GLU A 138 -4.67 -8.07 24.49
N ILE A 139 -4.76 -6.79 24.12
CA ILE A 139 -5.23 -5.71 25.00
C ILE A 139 -6.74 -5.40 24.84
N ASN A 140 -7.43 -6.17 24.00
CA ASN A 140 -8.87 -6.02 23.73
C ASN A 140 -9.27 -4.58 23.35
N LYS A 141 -8.48 -3.95 22.45
CA LYS A 141 -8.78 -2.61 21.91
C LYS A 141 -9.20 -2.69 20.46
N GLU A 142 -10.20 -1.92 20.10
CA GLU A 142 -10.60 -1.71 18.71
C GLU A 142 -9.73 -0.62 18.09
N GLN A 143 -8.73 -1.04 17.32
CA GLN A 143 -7.80 -0.14 16.64
C GLN A 143 -7.61 -0.55 15.17
N TYR A 144 -7.35 0.44 14.32
CA TYR A 144 -7.25 0.26 12.88
C TYR A 144 -5.93 0.80 12.34
N LEU A 145 -5.43 0.17 11.29
CA LEU A 145 -4.33 0.71 10.47
C LEU A 145 -4.91 1.52 9.33
N VAL A 146 -4.34 2.70 9.10
CA VAL A 146 -4.66 3.56 7.96
C VAL A 146 -3.45 3.62 7.04
N PRO A 147 -3.39 2.77 5.99
CA PRO A 147 -2.29 2.78 5.05
C PRO A 147 -2.38 4.01 4.14
N TYR A 148 -1.30 4.78 4.08
CA TYR A 148 -1.10 5.78 3.04
C TYR A 148 -0.65 5.10 1.77
N LEU A 149 -1.34 5.40 0.68
CA LEU A 149 -1.09 4.84 -0.65
C LEU A 149 -0.93 5.98 -1.65
N MET A 150 -0.02 5.78 -2.58
CA MET A 150 0.33 6.78 -3.59
C MET A 150 0.09 6.23 -4.99
N SER A 151 -0.57 7.00 -5.83
CA SER A 151 -0.69 6.74 -7.25
C SER A 151 0.32 7.54 -8.05
N SER A 152 0.62 7.08 -9.26
CA SER A 152 1.41 7.81 -10.26
C SER A 152 2.83 8.19 -9.84
N HIS A 153 3.44 7.43 -8.91
CA HIS A 153 4.87 7.57 -8.64
C HIS A 153 5.68 7.21 -9.89
N PRO A 154 6.82 7.89 -10.16
CA PRO A 154 7.72 7.47 -11.22
C PRO A 154 8.05 5.97 -11.14
N GLY A 155 7.86 5.24 -12.24
CA GLY A 155 7.96 3.79 -12.31
C GLY A 155 6.63 3.04 -12.13
N SER A 156 5.56 3.70 -11.64
CA SER A 156 4.24 3.08 -11.52
C SER A 156 3.52 3.09 -12.86
N THR A 157 3.44 1.93 -13.48
CA THR A 157 2.67 1.69 -14.70
C THR A 157 1.20 1.44 -14.38
N LEU A 158 0.39 1.30 -15.42
CA LEU A 158 -1.03 0.93 -15.25
C LEU A 158 -1.18 -0.49 -14.69
N ASP A 159 -0.29 -1.41 -15.05
CA ASP A 159 -0.29 -2.78 -14.52
C ASP A 159 0.04 -2.80 -13.03
N ASP A 160 1.00 -2.00 -12.58
CA ASP A 160 1.32 -1.84 -11.16
C ASP A 160 0.12 -1.26 -10.37
N ALA A 161 -0.59 -0.30 -10.94
CA ALA A 161 -1.79 0.26 -10.31
C ALA A 161 -2.93 -0.76 -10.21
N ILE A 162 -3.06 -1.66 -11.20
CA ILE A 162 -4.01 -2.79 -11.18
C ILE A 162 -3.60 -3.81 -10.10
N GLU A 163 -2.30 -4.12 -10.01
CA GLU A 163 -1.77 -4.98 -8.95
C GLU A 163 -2.13 -4.43 -7.57
N LEU A 164 -1.95 -3.13 -7.35
CA LEU A 164 -2.32 -2.47 -6.12
C LEU A 164 -3.83 -2.55 -5.85
N ALA A 165 -4.67 -2.33 -6.86
CA ALA A 165 -6.13 -2.47 -6.72
C ALA A 165 -6.54 -3.90 -6.31
N LEU A 166 -5.89 -4.92 -6.88
CA LEU A 166 -6.12 -6.32 -6.52
C LEU A 166 -5.64 -6.63 -5.10
N PHE A 167 -4.48 -6.09 -4.70
CA PHE A 167 -3.97 -6.20 -3.33
C PHE A 167 -4.96 -5.60 -2.33
N LEU A 168 -5.47 -4.40 -2.59
CA LEU A 168 -6.46 -3.72 -1.76
C LEU A 168 -7.74 -4.54 -1.64
N LYS A 169 -8.22 -5.09 -2.75
CA LYS A 169 -9.40 -5.93 -2.77
C LYS A 169 -9.21 -7.19 -1.94
N LYS A 170 -8.10 -7.91 -2.14
CA LYS A 170 -7.77 -9.15 -1.42
C LYS A 170 -7.71 -8.92 0.09
N ASN A 171 -7.19 -7.79 0.52
CA ASN A 171 -7.00 -7.45 1.94
C ASN A 171 -8.16 -6.62 2.52
N HIS A 172 -9.26 -6.45 1.78
CA HIS A 172 -10.44 -5.68 2.20
C HIS A 172 -10.14 -4.22 2.61
N ILE A 173 -9.08 -3.65 2.05
CA ILE A 173 -8.67 -2.26 2.30
C ILE A 173 -9.41 -1.35 1.32
N ARG A 174 -10.08 -0.31 1.86
CA ARG A 174 -10.80 0.71 1.08
C ARG A 174 -10.29 2.09 1.45
N PRO A 175 -9.24 2.59 0.78
CA PRO A 175 -8.67 3.89 1.09
C PRO A 175 -9.66 5.01 0.72
N GLU A 176 -10.01 5.82 1.70
CA GLU A 176 -10.87 7.00 1.48
C GLU A 176 -10.09 8.13 0.81
N GLN A 177 -8.84 8.30 1.22
CA GLN A 177 -7.92 9.29 0.68
C GLN A 177 -6.77 8.62 -0.07
N VAL A 178 -6.53 9.07 -1.29
CA VAL A 178 -5.42 8.63 -2.13
C VAL A 178 -4.69 9.87 -2.60
N GLN A 179 -3.37 9.81 -2.60
CA GLN A 179 -2.53 10.91 -3.04
C GLN A 179 -1.83 10.54 -4.35
N ASP A 180 -1.90 11.42 -5.35
CA ASP A 180 -1.01 11.33 -6.50
C ASP A 180 0.39 11.76 -6.10
N PHE A 181 1.40 11.18 -6.75
CA PHE A 181 2.77 11.65 -6.58
C PHE A 181 2.88 13.14 -6.86
N TYR A 182 3.44 13.86 -5.91
CA TYR A 182 3.76 15.28 -6.03
C TYR A 182 5.28 15.47 -5.96
N PRO A 183 5.91 16.07 -6.99
CA PRO A 183 7.36 16.29 -7.01
C PRO A 183 7.81 17.19 -5.87
N THR A 184 8.60 16.65 -4.95
CA THR A 184 9.20 17.39 -3.84
C THR A 184 10.66 17.69 -4.16
N PRO A 185 11.12 18.94 -4.12
CA PRO A 185 12.50 19.30 -4.42
C PRO A 185 13.52 18.48 -3.60
N GLY A 186 14.65 18.14 -4.23
CA GLY A 186 15.74 17.42 -3.57
C GLY A 186 15.53 15.92 -3.40
N THR A 187 14.50 15.32 -4.03
CA THR A 187 14.26 13.88 -3.96
C THR A 187 14.62 13.17 -5.25
N ILE A 188 15.05 11.90 -5.14
CA ILE A 188 15.32 11.01 -6.28
C ILE A 188 14.06 10.83 -7.14
N SER A 189 12.91 10.68 -6.51
CA SER A 189 11.63 10.54 -7.23
C SER A 189 11.31 11.77 -8.09
N THR A 190 11.63 12.97 -7.61
CA THR A 190 11.48 14.20 -8.41
C THR A 190 12.44 14.24 -9.58
N CYS A 191 13.68 13.78 -9.39
CA CYS A 191 14.62 13.63 -10.50
C CYS A 191 14.05 12.69 -11.57
N MET A 192 13.59 11.50 -11.19
CA MET A 192 12.95 10.55 -12.12
C MET A 192 11.72 11.15 -12.81
N PHE A 193 10.91 11.93 -12.09
CA PHE A 193 9.70 12.54 -12.64
C PHE A 193 9.98 13.50 -13.79
N TYR A 194 11.02 14.34 -13.66
CA TYR A 194 11.37 15.33 -14.69
C TYR A 194 12.24 14.77 -15.80
N THR A 195 13.16 13.86 -15.48
CA THR A 195 14.12 13.32 -16.44
C THR A 195 13.65 12.06 -17.16
N GLU A 196 12.66 11.34 -16.57
CA GLU A 196 12.24 9.99 -17.00
C GLU A 196 13.39 8.97 -16.97
N LEU A 197 14.42 9.24 -16.17
CA LEU A 197 15.57 8.38 -15.99
C LEU A 197 15.77 8.06 -14.50
N ASP A 198 16.20 6.83 -14.23
CA ASP A 198 16.69 6.46 -12.92
C ASP A 198 18.11 7.05 -12.74
N PRO A 199 18.35 7.94 -11.78
CA PRO A 199 19.65 8.60 -11.63
C PRO A 199 20.78 7.69 -11.21
N TYR A 200 20.49 6.45 -10.79
CA TYR A 200 21.52 5.47 -10.42
C TYR A 200 21.92 4.56 -11.59
N THR A 201 20.95 4.18 -12.45
CA THR A 201 21.18 3.24 -13.55
C THR A 201 21.15 3.89 -14.91
N MET A 202 20.63 5.11 -15.01
CA MET A 202 20.35 5.84 -16.27
C MET A 202 19.34 5.13 -17.18
N GLU A 203 18.63 4.15 -16.67
CA GLU A 203 17.54 3.48 -17.38
C GLU A 203 16.29 4.34 -17.44
N LYS A 204 15.49 4.15 -18.48
CA LYS A 204 14.21 4.85 -18.63
C LYS A 204 13.23 4.43 -17.56
N VAL A 205 12.53 5.42 -16.99
CA VAL A 205 11.48 5.25 -16.01
C VAL A 205 10.17 5.78 -16.58
N TYR A 206 9.13 4.97 -16.52
CA TYR A 206 7.78 5.41 -16.89
C TYR A 206 7.28 6.49 -15.93
N VAL A 207 6.66 7.53 -16.47
CA VAL A 207 6.04 8.60 -15.69
C VAL A 207 4.65 8.91 -16.24
N ALA A 208 3.63 8.81 -15.43
CA ALA A 208 2.27 9.24 -15.77
C ALA A 208 2.20 10.78 -15.79
N LYS A 209 2.45 11.40 -16.95
CA LYS A 209 2.49 12.87 -17.08
C LYS A 209 1.13 13.49 -17.33
N SER A 210 0.26 12.83 -18.09
CA SER A 210 -1.06 13.37 -18.38
C SER A 210 -1.98 13.29 -17.17
N GLU A 211 -2.83 14.29 -17.00
CA GLU A 211 -3.83 14.29 -15.92
C GLU A 211 -4.79 13.09 -16.05
N HIS A 212 -5.01 12.64 -17.29
CA HIS A 212 -5.86 11.48 -17.54
C HIS A 212 -5.20 10.18 -17.07
N ASP A 213 -3.91 9.95 -17.36
CA ASP A 213 -3.19 8.76 -16.90
C ASP A 213 -3.09 8.71 -15.37
N LYS A 214 -2.88 9.85 -14.73
CA LYS A 214 -2.94 9.96 -13.26
C LYS A 214 -4.34 9.63 -12.75
N ALA A 215 -5.38 10.15 -13.39
CA ALA A 215 -6.77 9.88 -13.01
C ALA A 215 -7.12 8.38 -13.13
N LEU A 216 -6.60 7.67 -14.15
CA LEU A 216 -6.78 6.23 -14.29
C LEU A 216 -6.13 5.46 -13.13
N GLN A 217 -4.88 5.77 -12.80
CA GLN A 217 -4.18 5.11 -11.69
C GLN A 217 -4.87 5.41 -10.34
N ARG A 218 -5.25 6.66 -10.09
CA ARG A 218 -5.97 7.05 -8.87
C ARG A 218 -7.33 6.36 -8.76
N ALA A 219 -8.06 6.24 -9.87
CA ALA A 219 -9.36 5.57 -9.89
C ALA A 219 -9.25 4.08 -9.53
N LEU A 220 -8.15 3.40 -9.92
CA LEU A 220 -7.89 2.01 -9.56
C LEU A 220 -7.71 1.83 -8.05
N LEU A 221 -7.07 2.76 -7.35
CA LEU A 221 -6.94 2.70 -5.89
C LEU A 221 -8.28 2.85 -5.17
N GLN A 222 -9.24 3.50 -5.82
CA GLN A 222 -10.61 3.66 -5.31
C GLN A 222 -11.64 2.97 -6.22
N TYR A 223 -11.30 1.78 -6.72
CA TYR A 223 -12.10 1.01 -7.67
C TYR A 223 -13.53 0.75 -7.19
N PHE A 224 -13.73 0.67 -5.88
CA PHE A 224 -15.02 0.43 -5.23
C PHE A 224 -15.97 1.64 -5.26
N ASN A 225 -15.46 2.84 -5.59
CA ASN A 225 -16.27 4.05 -5.68
C ASN A 225 -17.04 4.06 -7.02
N PRO A 226 -18.38 4.12 -7.00
CA PRO A 226 -19.18 4.12 -8.25
C PRO A 226 -18.82 5.26 -9.21
N LYS A 227 -18.36 6.40 -8.71
CA LYS A 227 -17.93 7.54 -9.54
C LYS A 227 -16.72 7.21 -10.42
N ASN A 228 -15.89 6.26 -10.00
CA ASN A 228 -14.68 5.85 -10.70
C ASN A 228 -14.92 4.73 -11.72
N GLN A 229 -16.14 4.15 -11.79
CA GLN A 229 -16.44 2.97 -12.60
C GLN A 229 -15.94 3.08 -14.05
N LYS A 230 -16.21 4.21 -14.71
CA LYS A 230 -15.80 4.42 -16.12
C LYS A 230 -14.29 4.46 -16.29
N LEU A 231 -13.58 5.16 -15.39
CA LEU A 231 -12.12 5.26 -15.41
C LEU A 231 -11.47 3.91 -15.11
N VAL A 232 -11.98 3.17 -14.13
CA VAL A 232 -11.49 1.82 -13.83
C VAL A 232 -11.69 0.88 -15.02
N GLU A 233 -12.88 0.89 -15.65
CA GLU A 233 -13.13 0.07 -16.83
C GLU A 233 -12.21 0.45 -18.00
N GLU A 234 -11.98 1.74 -18.22
CA GLU A 234 -11.03 2.22 -19.23
C GLU A 234 -9.60 1.77 -18.93
N ALA A 235 -9.14 1.93 -17.69
CA ALA A 235 -7.82 1.50 -17.24
C ALA A 235 -7.60 0.00 -17.50
N LEU A 236 -8.57 -0.84 -17.13
CA LEU A 236 -8.53 -2.27 -17.35
C LEU A 236 -8.52 -2.64 -18.84
N LYS A 237 -9.28 -1.94 -19.67
CA LYS A 237 -9.28 -2.13 -21.13
C LYS A 237 -7.93 -1.76 -21.76
N ARG A 238 -7.33 -0.64 -21.35
CA ARG A 238 -5.99 -0.21 -21.81
C ARG A 238 -4.92 -1.23 -21.46
N ALA A 239 -4.98 -1.79 -20.25
CA ALA A 239 -4.10 -2.85 -19.78
C ALA A 239 -4.49 -4.26 -20.29
N LYS A 240 -5.51 -4.39 -21.15
CA LYS A 240 -6.05 -5.67 -21.67
C LYS A 240 -6.50 -6.65 -20.57
N ARG A 241 -6.83 -6.14 -19.38
CA ARG A 241 -7.30 -6.93 -18.24
C ARG A 241 -8.83 -7.03 -18.22
N TYR A 242 -9.39 -7.55 -19.31
CA TYR A 242 -10.83 -7.79 -19.47
C TYR A 242 -11.39 -8.80 -18.45
N ASP A 243 -10.53 -9.68 -17.93
CA ASP A 243 -10.82 -10.65 -16.88
C ASP A 243 -11.28 -10.01 -15.56
N LEU A 244 -10.98 -8.73 -15.35
CA LEU A 244 -11.32 -7.97 -14.15
C LEU A 244 -12.58 -7.10 -14.32
N ILE A 245 -13.22 -7.17 -15.48
CA ILE A 245 -14.49 -6.47 -15.77
C ILE A 245 -15.61 -7.52 -15.81
N GLY A 246 -16.54 -7.47 -14.86
CA GLY A 246 -17.62 -8.46 -14.79
C GLY A 246 -18.34 -8.45 -13.47
N TYR A 247 -19.05 -9.56 -13.20
CA TYR A 247 -19.89 -9.74 -12.00
C TYR A 247 -19.27 -10.71 -10.99
N ASP A 248 -18.20 -11.39 -11.36
CA ASP A 248 -17.52 -12.35 -10.50
C ASP A 248 -16.81 -11.67 -9.34
N SER A 249 -16.57 -12.42 -8.26
CA SER A 249 -15.87 -11.93 -7.07
C SER A 249 -14.46 -11.43 -7.36
N LYS A 250 -13.79 -11.92 -8.39
CA LYS A 250 -12.46 -11.46 -8.83
C LYS A 250 -12.48 -10.10 -9.53
N CYS A 251 -13.62 -9.70 -10.14
CA CYS A 251 -13.70 -8.48 -10.95
C CYS A 251 -13.63 -7.22 -10.08
N LEU A 252 -12.92 -6.20 -10.56
CA LEU A 252 -12.81 -4.91 -9.88
C LEU A 252 -14.05 -4.03 -10.14
N VAL A 253 -14.63 -4.14 -11.32
CA VAL A 253 -15.73 -3.28 -11.75
C VAL A 253 -16.74 -4.04 -12.60
N LYS A 254 -18.02 -3.66 -12.52
CA LYS A 254 -19.07 -4.13 -13.43
C LYS A 254 -18.95 -3.40 -14.77
N PRO A 255 -19.32 -4.04 -15.91
CA PRO A 255 -19.33 -3.37 -17.20
C PRO A 255 -20.32 -2.20 -17.22
N THR A 256 -19.93 -1.07 -17.82
CA THR A 256 -20.86 0.02 -18.12
C THR A 256 -21.77 -0.39 -19.26
N HIS A 257 -23.03 0.05 -19.27
CA HIS A 257 -24.11 -0.42 -20.16
C HIS A 257 -23.83 -0.37 -21.67
N SER A 258 -22.74 0.24 -22.11
CA SER A 258 -22.35 0.29 -23.53
C SER A 258 -21.61 -0.97 -24.05
N SER A 259 -21.32 -1.98 -23.20
CA SER A 259 -20.55 -3.17 -23.57
C SER A 259 -21.36 -4.44 -23.83
N ASN A 260 -22.69 -4.33 -24.03
CA ASN A 260 -23.55 -5.48 -24.35
C ASN A 260 -23.30 -6.14 -25.71
N GLN A 261 -22.38 -5.61 -26.54
CA GLN A 261 -22.03 -6.22 -27.84
C GLN A 261 -20.97 -7.33 -27.76
N PHE A 262 -20.11 -7.37 -26.74
CA PHE A 262 -19.04 -8.35 -26.69
C PHE A 262 -19.47 -9.75 -26.21
N ASN A 263 -20.56 -9.87 -25.48
CA ASN A 263 -21.03 -11.19 -24.98
C ASN A 263 -21.90 -11.96 -25.98
N LYS A 264 -22.33 -11.37 -27.08
CA LYS A 264 -23.10 -12.10 -28.09
C LYS A 264 -22.20 -13.02 -28.94
N ASN A 265 -20.97 -12.63 -29.25
CA ASN A 265 -20.08 -13.42 -30.10
C ASN A 265 -19.51 -14.68 -29.42
N ASN A 266 -19.32 -14.67 -28.09
CA ASN A 266 -18.85 -15.88 -27.37
C ASN A 266 -19.98 -16.91 -27.12
N ARG A 267 -21.26 -16.51 -27.17
CA ARG A 267 -22.37 -17.46 -27.06
C ARG A 267 -22.61 -18.26 -28.34
N TYR A 268 -22.20 -17.72 -29.50
CA TYR A 268 -22.34 -18.42 -30.77
C TYR A 268 -21.24 -19.44 -31.05
N GLN A 269 -20.02 -19.23 -30.53
CA GLN A 269 -18.93 -20.19 -30.70
C GLN A 269 -19.08 -21.45 -29.83
N ASN A 270 -19.74 -21.38 -28.67
CA ASN A 270 -20.00 -22.55 -27.82
C ASN A 270 -21.26 -23.37 -28.20
N LYS A 271 -22.08 -22.90 -29.16
CA LYS A 271 -23.24 -23.67 -29.64
C LYS A 271 -22.95 -24.50 -30.91
N SER A 272 -21.84 -24.27 -31.61
CA SER A 272 -21.50 -25.02 -32.82
C SER A 272 -20.69 -26.30 -32.58
N SER A 273 -20.19 -26.51 -31.35
CA SER A 273 -19.40 -27.75 -31.03
C SER A 273 -20.19 -28.87 -30.42
N HIS A 274 -21.54 -28.75 -30.29
CA HIS A 274 -22.39 -29.82 -29.70
C HIS A 274 -23.46 -30.36 -30.65
N LYS A 275 -23.29 -30.24 -31.96
CA LYS A 275 -24.19 -30.88 -32.95
C LYS A 275 -23.39 -31.69 -33.97
N ASN A 276 -22.68 -32.69 -33.53
CA ASN A 276 -22.30 -33.82 -34.39
C ASN A 276 -21.91 -34.99 -33.51
N ASN A 277 -22.90 -35.79 -33.11
CA ASN A 277 -22.78 -37.19 -32.79
C ASN A 277 -24.15 -37.75 -32.36
N TYR A 278 -25.05 -37.95 -33.31
CA TYR A 278 -26.12 -38.99 -33.22
C TYR A 278 -26.69 -39.17 -34.61
N SER A 279 -26.04 -40.00 -35.39
CA SER A 279 -26.69 -40.74 -36.50
C SER A 279 -25.93 -42.03 -36.71
N GLY A 280 -26.58 -43.13 -36.48
CA GLY A 280 -26.08 -44.43 -36.90
C GLY A 280 -26.64 -45.62 -36.18
N LYS A 281 -27.68 -46.18 -36.78
CA LYS A 281 -28.01 -47.63 -36.78
C LYS A 281 -28.60 -48.23 -35.48
N ASN A 282 -29.72 -48.89 -35.48
CA ASN A 282 -29.93 -50.12 -36.27
C ASN A 282 -31.39 -50.56 -36.31
N ARG A 283 -31.77 -51.02 -37.50
CA ARG A 283 -32.93 -51.90 -37.81
C ARG A 283 -32.64 -53.31 -37.33
N GLY A 284 -33.68 -54.05 -36.97
CA GLY A 284 -33.67 -55.55 -36.88
C GLY A 284 -34.77 -56.03 -35.95
N LYS A 285 -35.92 -56.23 -36.39
CA LYS A 285 -36.65 -57.47 -36.84
C LYS A 285 -36.80 -58.54 -35.78
N LYS A 286 -38.12 -58.82 -35.54
CA LYS A 286 -38.77 -60.18 -35.40
C LYS A 286 -38.37 -61.01 -34.16
N ARG A 287 -39.26 -61.43 -33.35
CA ARG A 287 -40.48 -62.29 -33.41
C ARG A 287 -41.20 -62.20 -32.08
#